data_b89bcd235cecabc5ad031af475b9c2cb
#
_entry.id   b89bcd235cecabc5ad031af475b9c2cb
#
_cell.length_a   1.000
_cell.length_b   1.000
_cell.length_c   1.000
_cell.angle_alpha   90.00
_cell.angle_beta   90.00
_cell.angle_gamma   90.00
#
_symmetry.space_group_name_H-M   'P 1'
#
loop_
_entity.id
_entity.type
_entity.pdbx_description
1 polymer ?
#
loop_
_entity_poly.entity_id
_entity_poly.type
_entity_poly.pdbx_seq_one_letter_code
_entity_poly.pdbx_strand_id
1 'polypeptide(L)'
;MNFIQAIHMRILTVLVVMIYMGLQCDCREAEFNYVTCGSLVKLLNTRHNVRLHSHDVKYGSGSGQQSVTGVESADDANSYWRIRGKPNADCQRGTPIQCGQAIRITHMNTGRNLHTHHFVSPLSGNQEVSAFGENGEGDDLDVWTVQCSGTHWERDDAVRFKHPGTEVFLSVTGEQYGHPIRGQREVHGMSSANHNNYWKAMEGVFIKTSLEPQRHDEL
;
A
#
# COMPACT_ATOMS: atom_id res chain seq x y z
N MET A 1 -52.31 -9.47 -32.19
CA MET A 1 -51.20 -8.72 -31.54
C MET A 1 -50.66 -7.74 -32.56
N ASN A 2 -50.89 -6.42 -32.36
CA ASN A 2 -50.56 -5.42 -33.36
C ASN A 2 -49.04 -5.28 -33.51
N PHE A 3 -48.57 -5.04 -34.73
CA PHE A 3 -47.17 -4.87 -35.12
C PHE A 3 -46.41 -3.88 -34.18
N ILE A 4 -47.08 -2.81 -33.74
CA ILE A 4 -46.58 -1.79 -32.81
C ILE A 4 -46.32 -2.40 -31.42
N GLN A 5 -47.16 -3.30 -30.89
CA GLN A 5 -46.93 -3.96 -29.60
C GLN A 5 -45.74 -4.91 -29.64
N ALA A 6 -45.49 -5.59 -30.76
CA ALA A 6 -44.34 -6.46 -30.93
C ALA A 6 -43.02 -5.66 -30.95
N ILE A 7 -43.02 -4.45 -31.55
CA ILE A 7 -41.84 -3.56 -31.55
C ILE A 7 -41.54 -3.02 -30.15
N HIS A 8 -42.57 -2.55 -29.41
CA HIS A 8 -42.40 -2.05 -28.06
C HIS A 8 -41.86 -3.13 -27.12
N MET A 9 -42.34 -4.36 -27.22
CA MET A 9 -41.89 -5.49 -26.41
C MET A 9 -40.43 -5.85 -26.69
N ARG A 10 -39.97 -5.80 -27.94
CA ARG A 10 -38.58 -6.05 -28.33
C ARG A 10 -37.64 -4.94 -27.83
N ILE A 11 -38.05 -3.67 -27.90
CA ILE A 11 -37.29 -2.53 -27.41
C ILE A 11 -37.13 -2.62 -25.88
N LEU A 12 -38.20 -2.94 -25.18
CA LEU A 12 -38.17 -3.10 -23.73
C LEU A 12 -37.25 -4.25 -23.29
N THR A 13 -37.25 -5.37 -24.01
CA THR A 13 -36.38 -6.52 -23.74
C THR A 13 -34.90 -6.16 -23.94
N VAL A 14 -34.58 -5.42 -25.01
CA VAL A 14 -33.20 -4.97 -25.29
C VAL A 14 -32.72 -3.99 -24.21
N LEU A 15 -33.57 -3.05 -23.80
CA LEU A 15 -33.25 -2.10 -22.71
C LEU A 15 -33.00 -2.82 -21.37
N VAL A 16 -33.82 -3.81 -21.02
CA VAL A 16 -33.64 -4.59 -19.79
C VAL A 16 -32.33 -5.39 -19.81
N VAL A 17 -32.00 -6.01 -20.98
CA VAL A 17 -30.74 -6.75 -21.15
C VAL A 17 -29.54 -5.82 -21.06
N MET A 18 -29.60 -4.60 -21.66
CA MET A 18 -28.52 -3.62 -21.59
C MET A 18 -28.31 -3.09 -20.16
N ILE A 19 -29.38 -2.85 -19.39
CA ILE A 19 -29.31 -2.47 -17.98
C ILE A 19 -28.70 -3.61 -17.14
N TYR A 20 -29.09 -4.87 -17.40
CA TYR A 20 -28.56 -6.04 -16.69
C TYR A 20 -27.08 -6.26 -16.99
N MET A 21 -26.64 -6.08 -18.24
CA MET A 21 -25.22 -6.17 -18.62
C MET A 21 -24.39 -5.01 -18.05
N GLY A 22 -24.95 -3.80 -17.97
CA GLY A 22 -24.30 -2.64 -17.33
C GLY A 22 -24.07 -2.86 -15.83
N LEU A 23 -25.07 -3.39 -15.12
CA LEU A 23 -24.98 -3.73 -13.70
C LEU A 23 -23.98 -4.85 -13.39
N GLN A 24 -23.80 -5.82 -14.31
CA GLN A 24 -22.79 -6.88 -14.16
C GLN A 24 -21.37 -6.42 -14.46
N CYS A 25 -21.20 -5.40 -15.31
CA CYS A 25 -19.88 -4.86 -15.65
C CYS A 25 -19.29 -4.06 -14.47
N ASP A 26 -20.09 -3.25 -13.77
CA ASP A 26 -19.65 -2.46 -12.61
C ASP A 26 -19.19 -3.33 -11.42
N CYS A 27 -19.85 -4.48 -11.20
CA CYS A 27 -19.45 -5.39 -10.12
C CYS A 27 -18.09 -6.09 -10.37
N ARG A 28 -17.67 -6.27 -11.62
CA ARG A 28 -16.39 -6.93 -11.94
C ARG A 28 -15.18 -6.00 -11.83
N GLU A 29 -15.33 -4.73 -12.16
CA GLU A 29 -14.24 -3.75 -12.02
C GLU A 29 -13.99 -3.38 -10.55
N ALA A 30 -15.00 -3.29 -9.71
CA ALA A 30 -14.88 -2.99 -8.29
C ALA A 30 -14.06 -4.06 -7.52
N GLU A 31 -14.08 -5.32 -7.96
CA GLU A 31 -13.37 -6.44 -7.31
C GLU A 31 -11.82 -6.33 -7.38
N PHE A 32 -11.28 -5.55 -8.33
CA PHE A 32 -9.83 -5.43 -8.57
C PHE A 32 -9.20 -4.15 -8.04
N ASN A 33 -9.97 -3.25 -7.46
CA ASN A 33 -9.49 -1.90 -7.13
C ASN A 33 -8.82 -1.77 -5.76
N TYR A 34 -8.88 -2.79 -4.92
CA TYR A 34 -8.32 -2.70 -3.57
C TYR A 34 -6.89 -3.21 -3.47
N VAL A 35 -6.13 -2.59 -2.58
CA VAL A 35 -4.91 -3.19 -2.05
C VAL A 35 -5.31 -4.23 -1.01
N THR A 36 -4.84 -5.46 -1.19
CA THR A 36 -5.25 -6.60 -0.37
C THR A 36 -4.08 -7.18 0.41
N CYS A 37 -4.39 -7.91 1.45
CA CYS A 37 -3.42 -8.68 2.21
C CYS A 37 -2.65 -9.67 1.32
N GLY A 38 -1.33 -9.69 1.42
CA GLY A 38 -0.44 -10.49 0.59
C GLY A 38 -0.05 -9.85 -0.74
N SER A 39 -0.66 -8.72 -1.12
CA SER A 39 -0.25 -7.95 -2.32
C SER A 39 1.20 -7.51 -2.21
N LEU A 40 1.88 -7.55 -3.34
CA LEU A 40 3.26 -7.08 -3.51
C LEU A 40 3.22 -5.82 -4.36
N VAL A 41 3.57 -4.68 -3.78
CA VAL A 41 3.37 -3.36 -4.40
C VAL A 41 4.61 -2.49 -4.33
N LYS A 42 4.74 -1.54 -5.25
CA LYS A 42 5.62 -0.39 -5.12
C LYS A 42 4.80 0.79 -4.58
N LEU A 43 5.32 1.46 -3.57
CA LEU A 43 4.68 2.62 -2.96
C LEU A 43 5.33 3.89 -3.50
N LEU A 44 4.59 4.66 -4.27
CA LEU A 44 5.04 5.92 -4.87
C LEU A 44 4.67 7.10 -3.97
N ASN A 45 5.66 7.88 -3.54
CA ASN A 45 5.40 9.20 -2.95
C ASN A 45 4.91 10.16 -4.03
N THR A 46 3.68 10.69 -3.86
CA THR A 46 3.02 11.47 -4.90
C THR A 46 3.63 12.84 -5.11
N ARG A 47 4.30 13.40 -4.09
CA ARG A 47 4.92 14.73 -4.16
C ARG A 47 6.27 14.69 -4.85
N HIS A 48 7.10 13.71 -4.52
CA HIS A 48 8.49 13.64 -4.99
C HIS A 48 8.68 12.64 -6.13
N ASN A 49 7.63 11.92 -6.54
CA ASN A 49 7.66 10.91 -7.61
C ASN A 49 8.76 9.86 -7.41
N VAL A 50 8.93 9.40 -6.17
CA VAL A 50 9.90 8.37 -5.81
C VAL A 50 9.20 7.16 -5.20
N ARG A 51 9.73 5.99 -5.46
CA ARG A 51 9.27 4.72 -4.90
C ARG A 51 10.01 4.39 -3.62
N LEU A 52 9.28 3.91 -2.63
CA LEU A 52 9.84 3.39 -1.38
C LEU A 52 10.78 2.24 -1.72
N HIS A 53 12.03 2.36 -1.33
CA HIS A 53 13.13 1.47 -1.69
C HIS A 53 13.90 1.04 -0.45
N SER A 54 14.44 -0.16 -0.47
CA SER A 54 15.41 -0.63 0.52
C SER A 54 16.38 -1.62 -0.11
N HIS A 55 17.55 -1.77 0.48
CA HIS A 55 18.57 -2.73 0.08
C HIS A 55 19.49 -3.03 1.27
N ASP A 56 20.34 -4.05 1.17
CA ASP A 56 21.22 -4.43 2.29
C ASP A 56 22.42 -3.49 2.47
N VAL A 57 22.11 -2.20 2.60
CA VAL A 57 23.06 -1.15 3.02
C VAL A 57 22.54 -0.53 4.31
N LYS A 58 23.36 -0.53 5.33
CA LYS A 58 23.02 0.00 6.65
C LYS A 58 23.30 1.48 6.73
N TYR A 59 22.54 2.19 7.56
CA TYR A 59 22.89 3.54 7.94
C TYR A 59 24.25 3.57 8.67
N GLY A 60 25.07 4.55 8.32
CA GLY A 60 26.35 4.79 9.00
C GLY A 60 26.22 5.56 10.30
N SER A 61 25.03 6.05 10.62
CA SER A 61 24.66 6.79 11.85
C SER A 61 23.28 6.32 12.33
N GLY A 62 22.80 6.88 13.41
CA GLY A 62 21.50 6.54 13.98
C GLY A 62 21.46 5.11 14.49
N SER A 63 20.49 4.32 13.99
CA SER A 63 20.29 2.94 14.44
C SER A 63 21.29 1.93 13.89
N GLY A 64 21.97 2.24 12.79
CA GLY A 64 22.76 1.28 12.04
C GLY A 64 21.95 0.16 11.38
N GLN A 65 20.62 0.32 11.29
CA GLN A 65 19.72 -0.62 10.62
C GLN A 65 19.79 -0.46 9.10
N GLN A 66 19.14 -1.36 8.36
CA GLN A 66 19.06 -1.30 6.89
C GLN A 66 18.35 -0.02 6.44
N SER A 67 18.95 0.71 5.51
CA SER A 67 18.42 1.98 5.03
C SER A 67 17.15 1.81 4.20
N VAL A 68 16.23 2.76 4.37
CA VAL A 68 15.04 2.93 3.55
C VAL A 68 15.12 4.30 2.88
N THR A 69 14.95 4.31 1.56
CA THR A 69 15.15 5.50 0.73
C THR A 69 14.08 5.61 -0.35
N GLY A 70 14.11 6.68 -1.12
CA GLY A 70 13.24 6.89 -2.27
C GLY A 70 14.04 6.87 -3.57
N VAL A 71 13.60 6.10 -4.57
CA VAL A 71 14.20 6.03 -5.90
C VAL A 71 13.22 6.44 -7.00
N GLU A 72 13.70 7.10 -8.05
CA GLU A 72 12.85 7.58 -9.15
C GLU A 72 12.50 6.48 -10.16
N SER A 73 13.37 5.46 -10.29
CA SER A 73 13.21 4.40 -11.29
C SER A 73 11.96 3.54 -11.02
N ALA A 74 11.12 3.37 -12.05
CA ALA A 74 9.98 2.47 -12.03
C ALA A 74 10.41 0.99 -12.08
N ASP A 75 11.54 0.70 -12.70
CA ASP A 75 12.04 -0.67 -12.93
C ASP A 75 12.84 -1.23 -11.75
N ASP A 76 12.99 -0.45 -10.67
CA ASP A 76 13.76 -0.87 -9.51
C ASP A 76 13.13 -2.09 -8.81
N ALA A 77 13.88 -3.19 -8.75
CA ALA A 77 13.45 -4.44 -8.12
C ALA A 77 13.45 -4.38 -6.58
N ASN A 78 14.21 -3.44 -6.01
CA ASN A 78 14.30 -3.24 -4.55
C ASN A 78 13.23 -2.28 -4.00
N SER A 79 12.23 -1.94 -4.81
CA SER A 79 11.07 -1.13 -4.39
C SER A 79 9.80 -1.97 -4.14
N TYR A 80 9.90 -3.31 -4.17
CA TYR A 80 8.74 -4.17 -3.90
C TYR A 80 8.57 -4.46 -2.41
N TRP A 81 7.35 -4.18 -1.93
CA TRP A 81 6.95 -4.38 -0.55
C TRP A 81 5.69 -5.23 -0.46
N ARG A 82 5.70 -6.21 0.44
CA ARG A 82 4.54 -7.07 0.71
C ARG A 82 3.68 -6.49 1.82
N ILE A 83 2.38 -6.38 1.57
CA ILE A 83 1.40 -5.97 2.58
C ILE A 83 1.03 -7.17 3.45
N ARG A 84 1.20 -7.04 4.76
CA ARG A 84 0.94 -8.08 5.77
C ARG A 84 0.13 -7.52 6.94
N GLY A 85 -0.53 -8.38 7.70
CA GLY A 85 -1.13 -8.01 8.98
C GLY A 85 -0.10 -7.66 10.05
N LYS A 86 -0.50 -6.90 11.04
CA LYS A 86 0.29 -6.72 12.27
C LYS A 86 0.44 -8.09 13.00
N PRO A 87 1.38 -8.21 13.97
CA PRO A 87 1.50 -9.42 14.78
C PRO A 87 0.15 -9.84 15.39
N ASN A 88 -0.11 -11.13 15.39
CA ASN A 88 -1.32 -11.72 15.99
C ASN A 88 -2.66 -11.20 15.44
N ALA A 89 -2.67 -10.63 14.24
CA ALA A 89 -3.89 -10.23 13.54
C ALA A 89 -4.03 -11.00 12.22
N ASP A 90 -5.24 -11.51 12.00
CA ASP A 90 -5.56 -12.16 10.74
C ASP A 90 -5.46 -11.16 9.59
N CYS A 91 -4.70 -11.54 8.58
CA CYS A 91 -4.62 -10.85 7.31
C CYS A 91 -4.64 -11.92 6.22
N GLN A 92 -5.81 -12.52 6.04
CA GLN A 92 -5.99 -13.58 5.05
C GLN A 92 -5.68 -13.03 3.66
N ARG A 93 -4.92 -13.81 2.89
CA ARG A 93 -4.54 -13.45 1.53
C ARG A 93 -5.77 -13.10 0.67
N GLY A 94 -5.75 -11.91 0.05
CA GLY A 94 -6.84 -11.40 -0.76
C GLY A 94 -7.90 -10.60 0.00
N THR A 95 -7.80 -10.47 1.33
CA THR A 95 -8.70 -9.58 2.09
C THR A 95 -8.32 -8.11 1.83
N PRO A 96 -9.27 -7.24 1.42
CA PRO A 96 -9.03 -5.81 1.25
C PRO A 96 -8.57 -5.15 2.56
N ILE A 97 -7.58 -4.27 2.47
CA ILE A 97 -7.09 -3.51 3.60
C ILE A 97 -8.05 -2.36 3.90
N GLN A 98 -8.54 -2.29 5.13
CA GLN A 98 -9.45 -1.21 5.56
C GLN A 98 -8.68 0.09 5.84
N CYS A 99 -9.34 1.23 5.62
CA CYS A 99 -8.86 2.51 6.14
C CYS A 99 -8.84 2.47 7.67
N GLY A 100 -7.73 2.87 8.28
CA GLY A 100 -7.48 2.74 9.71
C GLY A 100 -6.89 1.40 10.15
N GLN A 101 -6.76 0.43 9.24
CA GLN A 101 -6.16 -0.87 9.57
C GLN A 101 -4.65 -0.74 9.85
N ALA A 102 -4.21 -1.44 10.88
CA ALA A 102 -2.79 -1.61 11.21
C ALA A 102 -2.19 -2.77 10.40
N ILE A 103 -1.11 -2.50 9.69
CA ILE A 103 -0.41 -3.42 8.79
C ILE A 103 1.09 -3.43 9.07
N ARG A 104 1.79 -4.46 8.55
CA ARG A 104 3.23 -4.46 8.28
C ARG A 104 3.49 -4.35 6.79
N ILE A 105 4.59 -3.70 6.45
CA ILE A 105 5.07 -3.49 5.07
C ILE A 105 6.45 -4.13 4.99
N THR A 106 6.54 -5.34 4.40
CA THR A 106 7.76 -6.15 4.39
C THR A 106 8.48 -6.03 3.06
N HIS A 107 9.74 -5.62 3.08
CA HIS A 107 10.60 -5.52 1.90
C HIS A 107 10.83 -6.91 1.29
N MET A 108 10.52 -7.07 0.00
CA MET A 108 10.49 -8.39 -0.65
C MET A 108 11.86 -9.08 -0.67
N ASN A 109 12.92 -8.34 -1.01
CA ASN A 109 14.22 -8.92 -1.25
C ASN A 109 15.01 -9.22 0.03
N THR A 110 14.80 -8.47 1.12
CA THR A 110 15.54 -8.68 2.38
C THR A 110 14.70 -9.29 3.50
N GLY A 111 13.38 -9.39 3.31
CA GLY A 111 12.46 -9.93 4.32
C GLY A 111 12.31 -9.05 5.56
N ARG A 112 12.81 -7.81 5.54
CA ARG A 112 12.74 -6.87 6.67
C ARG A 112 11.51 -5.99 6.56
N ASN A 113 10.98 -5.58 7.72
CA ASN A 113 9.78 -4.73 7.80
C ASN A 113 10.15 -3.25 7.80
N LEU A 114 9.32 -2.43 7.19
CA LEU A 114 9.37 -0.97 7.32
C LEU A 114 9.19 -0.60 8.79
N HIS A 115 10.16 0.10 9.35
CA HIS A 115 10.33 0.31 10.77
C HIS A 115 10.67 1.77 11.07
N THR A 116 10.28 2.26 12.23
CA THR A 116 10.72 3.57 12.72
C THR A 116 10.78 3.63 14.24
N HIS A 117 11.75 4.38 14.76
CA HIS A 117 11.98 4.57 16.18
C HIS A 117 12.60 5.97 16.44
N HIS A 118 12.84 6.33 17.70
CA HIS A 118 13.29 7.67 18.08
C HIS A 118 14.76 8.00 17.76
N PHE A 119 15.30 7.52 16.63
CA PHE A 119 16.57 8.00 16.11
C PHE A 119 16.33 9.14 15.10
N VAL A 120 17.31 10.03 15.03
CA VAL A 120 17.29 11.17 14.10
C VAL A 120 17.71 10.68 12.70
N SER A 121 16.96 11.06 11.67
CA SER A 121 17.29 10.75 10.30
C SER A 121 18.55 11.49 9.83
N PRO A 122 19.37 10.90 8.95
CA PRO A 122 20.70 11.41 8.63
C PRO A 122 20.76 12.79 7.98
N LEU A 123 19.73 13.18 7.19
CA LEU A 123 19.77 14.41 6.39
C LEU A 123 18.85 15.50 6.93
N SER A 124 17.56 15.20 7.09
CA SER A 124 16.55 16.21 7.45
C SER A 124 16.47 16.47 8.96
N GLY A 125 17.03 15.60 9.78
CA GLY A 125 16.89 15.69 11.23
C GLY A 125 15.49 15.30 11.76
N ASN A 126 14.62 14.75 10.91
CA ASN A 126 13.35 14.14 11.30
C ASN A 126 13.58 12.77 11.96
N GLN A 127 12.55 11.95 12.11
CA GLN A 127 12.71 10.62 12.69
C GLN A 127 13.20 9.62 11.62
N GLU A 128 14.19 8.81 11.94
CA GLU A 128 14.73 7.78 11.06
C GLU A 128 13.66 6.74 10.72
N VAL A 129 13.58 6.38 9.42
CA VAL A 129 12.85 5.21 8.93
C VAL A 129 13.86 4.22 8.38
N SER A 130 13.74 2.97 8.78
CA SER A 130 14.67 1.89 8.47
C SER A 130 13.92 0.62 8.08
N ALA A 131 14.65 -0.44 7.75
CA ALA A 131 14.09 -1.78 7.61
C ALA A 131 14.70 -2.70 8.68
N PHE A 132 13.83 -3.35 9.45
CA PHE A 132 14.17 -4.12 10.64
C PHE A 132 13.55 -5.51 10.64
N GLY A 133 14.08 -6.41 11.47
CA GLY A 133 13.60 -7.78 11.61
C GLY A 133 14.19 -8.73 10.57
N GLU A 134 13.64 -9.92 10.50
CA GLU A 134 14.09 -10.98 9.61
C GLU A 134 12.89 -11.85 9.18
N ASN A 135 12.83 -12.23 7.90
CA ASN A 135 11.76 -13.07 7.35
C ASN A 135 10.33 -12.54 7.58
N GLY A 136 10.19 -11.23 7.70
CA GLY A 136 8.93 -10.57 7.99
C GLY A 136 8.54 -10.55 9.48
N GLU A 137 9.36 -11.09 10.34
CA GLU A 137 9.22 -10.99 11.79
C GLU A 137 10.05 -9.82 12.32
N GLY A 138 9.54 -9.16 13.35
CA GLY A 138 10.13 -7.97 13.97
C GLY A 138 9.41 -7.63 15.27
N ASP A 139 9.20 -6.34 15.52
CA ASP A 139 8.58 -5.85 16.75
C ASP A 139 7.35 -4.94 16.50
N ASP A 140 6.85 -4.33 17.55
CA ASP A 140 5.67 -3.44 17.47
C ASP A 140 5.96 -2.12 16.72
N LEU A 141 7.23 -1.75 16.54
CA LEU A 141 7.65 -0.57 15.77
C LEU A 141 7.70 -0.80 14.25
N ASP A 142 7.28 -1.99 13.80
CA ASP A 142 7.06 -2.32 12.39
C ASP A 142 5.62 -2.02 11.92
N VAL A 143 4.76 -1.56 12.83
CA VAL A 143 3.32 -1.43 12.59
C VAL A 143 2.98 -0.04 12.08
N TRP A 144 2.26 0.02 10.96
CA TRP A 144 1.80 1.25 10.32
C TRP A 144 0.30 1.22 10.12
N THR A 145 -0.37 2.32 10.41
CA THR A 145 -1.81 2.49 10.16
C THR A 145 -2.03 3.14 8.81
N VAL A 146 -2.86 2.53 7.96
CA VAL A 146 -3.26 3.06 6.66
C VAL A 146 -4.34 4.13 6.86
N GLN A 147 -4.03 5.37 6.54
CA GLN A 147 -4.99 6.47 6.57
C GLN A 147 -5.44 6.80 5.14
N CYS A 148 -6.68 6.51 4.82
CA CYS A 148 -7.31 6.80 3.53
C CYS A 148 -8.73 7.36 3.70
N SER A 149 -9.32 7.82 2.63
CA SER A 149 -10.73 8.17 2.55
C SER A 149 -11.56 6.93 2.19
N GLY A 150 -12.78 6.83 2.67
CA GLY A 150 -13.64 5.67 2.40
C GLY A 150 -13.45 4.52 3.38
N THR A 151 -13.80 3.31 2.95
CA THR A 151 -13.80 2.10 3.79
C THR A 151 -12.54 1.25 3.62
N HIS A 152 -11.97 1.20 2.42
CA HIS A 152 -10.83 0.36 2.08
C HIS A 152 -9.78 1.15 1.30
N TRP A 153 -8.54 0.68 1.35
CA TRP A 153 -7.45 1.23 0.57
C TRP A 153 -7.59 0.87 -0.91
N GLU A 154 -7.98 1.83 -1.73
CA GLU A 154 -8.06 1.69 -3.19
C GLU A 154 -6.69 1.95 -3.83
N ARG A 155 -6.40 1.24 -4.93
CA ARG A 155 -5.09 1.32 -5.62
C ARG A 155 -4.80 2.71 -6.14
N ASP A 156 -5.82 3.40 -6.65
CA ASP A 156 -5.67 4.72 -7.25
C ASP A 156 -5.68 5.85 -6.22
N ASP A 157 -6.00 5.54 -4.97
CA ASP A 157 -6.04 6.52 -3.90
C ASP A 157 -4.67 6.77 -3.28
N ALA A 158 -4.42 8.03 -2.99
CA ALA A 158 -3.28 8.44 -2.20
C ALA A 158 -3.60 8.30 -0.70
N VAL A 159 -2.80 7.48 0.00
CA VAL A 159 -2.94 7.20 1.42
C VAL A 159 -1.77 7.75 2.22
N ARG A 160 -1.92 7.84 3.54
CA ARG A 160 -0.82 8.08 4.47
C ARG A 160 -0.58 6.83 5.33
N PHE A 161 0.68 6.62 5.68
CA PHE A 161 1.06 5.61 6.66
C PHE A 161 1.45 6.33 7.95
N LYS A 162 0.63 6.18 9.00
CA LYS A 162 0.91 6.72 10.33
C LYS A 162 1.48 5.63 11.21
N HIS A 163 2.60 5.90 11.87
CA HIS A 163 3.21 5.00 12.83
C HIS A 163 2.60 5.26 14.22
N PRO A 164 1.81 4.33 14.81
CA PRO A 164 1.11 4.58 16.06
C PRO A 164 2.05 4.71 17.27
N GLY A 165 3.19 4.01 17.27
CA GLY A 165 4.13 4.01 18.39
C GLY A 165 4.88 5.33 18.59
N THR A 166 5.12 6.10 17.51
CA THR A 166 5.87 7.37 17.55
C THR A 166 5.11 8.55 16.96
N GLU A 167 3.85 8.33 16.53
CA GLU A 167 2.93 9.35 16.02
C GLU A 167 3.39 10.07 14.72
N VAL A 168 4.37 9.51 13.98
CA VAL A 168 4.89 10.10 12.75
C VAL A 168 4.21 9.52 11.51
N PHE A 169 4.31 10.28 10.40
CA PHE A 169 3.88 9.87 9.07
C PHE A 169 5.09 9.54 8.19
N LEU A 170 5.01 8.45 7.43
CA LEU A 170 6.00 8.12 6.40
C LEU A 170 6.08 9.23 5.37
N SER A 171 7.25 9.81 5.17
CA SER A 171 7.44 11.06 4.44
C SER A 171 8.71 11.09 3.59
N VAL A 172 8.73 12.00 2.61
CA VAL A 172 9.90 12.38 1.80
C VAL A 172 9.94 13.89 1.71
N THR A 173 11.08 14.55 2.02
CA THR A 173 11.20 16.02 1.90
C THR A 173 12.12 16.48 0.77
N GLY A 174 12.71 15.56 0.03
CA GLY A 174 13.52 15.89 -1.14
C GLY A 174 15.03 15.89 -0.92
N GLU A 175 15.50 15.78 0.33
CA GLU A 175 16.92 15.63 0.63
C GLU A 175 17.48 14.35 -0.04
N GLN A 176 18.69 14.44 -0.60
CA GLN A 176 19.35 13.36 -1.34
C GLN A 176 20.63 12.93 -0.67
N TYR A 177 20.82 11.61 -0.60
CA TYR A 177 22.05 11.02 -0.11
C TYR A 177 23.22 11.22 -1.09
N GLY A 178 24.42 11.37 -0.52
CA GLY A 178 25.69 11.23 -1.21
C GLY A 178 26.11 9.77 -1.37
N HIS A 179 27.42 9.54 -1.54
CA HIS A 179 27.97 8.18 -1.59
C HIS A 179 27.76 7.44 -0.25
N PRO A 180 27.42 6.11 -0.21
CA PRO A 180 27.36 5.16 -1.34
C PRO A 180 26.01 5.09 -2.09
N ILE A 181 24.93 5.66 -1.53
CA ILE A 181 23.56 5.58 -2.08
C ILE A 181 23.16 6.87 -2.83
N ARG A 182 24.10 7.40 -3.58
CA ARG A 182 24.02 8.70 -4.26
C ARG A 182 22.74 8.85 -5.09
N GLY A 183 22.06 9.99 -4.89
CA GLY A 183 20.85 10.37 -5.62
C GLY A 183 19.55 9.76 -5.09
N GLN A 184 19.62 8.81 -4.15
CA GLN A 184 18.41 8.35 -3.47
C GLN A 184 17.92 9.40 -2.48
N ARG A 185 16.60 9.57 -2.37
CA ARG A 185 16.00 10.54 -1.46
C ARG A 185 15.82 9.97 -0.07
N GLU A 186 15.94 10.83 0.94
CA GLU A 186 15.66 10.43 2.31
C GLU A 186 14.17 10.15 2.51
N VAL A 187 13.89 8.98 3.08
CA VAL A 187 12.58 8.61 3.65
C VAL A 187 12.69 8.71 5.16
N HIS A 188 11.74 9.39 5.79
CA HIS A 188 11.75 9.65 7.22
C HIS A 188 10.33 9.70 7.81
N GLY A 189 10.24 9.71 9.13
CA GLY A 189 9.03 9.96 9.87
C GLY A 189 8.85 11.45 10.16
N MET A 190 7.70 12.04 9.79
CA MET A 190 7.36 13.43 10.05
C MET A 190 6.17 13.53 11.01
N SER A 191 6.27 14.38 12.03
CA SER A 191 5.22 14.53 13.05
C SER A 191 3.92 15.18 12.53
N SER A 192 4.00 15.96 11.44
CA SER A 192 2.85 16.66 10.88
C SER A 192 2.37 16.05 9.55
N ALA A 193 1.05 15.93 9.40
CA ALA A 193 0.44 15.52 8.15
C ALA A 193 0.47 16.67 7.13
N ASN A 194 1.04 16.42 5.95
CA ASN A 194 1.10 17.37 4.85
C ASN A 194 1.18 16.65 3.48
N HIS A 195 1.46 17.37 2.40
CA HIS A 195 1.53 16.81 1.05
C HIS A 195 2.73 15.88 0.80
N ASN A 196 3.75 15.89 1.67
CA ASN A 196 4.92 15.00 1.55
C ASN A 196 4.64 13.57 2.06
N ASN A 197 3.52 13.35 2.73
CA ASN A 197 3.17 12.08 3.36
C ASN A 197 2.25 11.19 2.50
N TYR A 198 1.87 11.60 1.30
CA TYR A 198 0.97 10.83 0.45
C TYR A 198 1.70 9.81 -0.41
N TRP A 199 1.18 8.59 -0.39
CA TRP A 199 1.71 7.43 -1.11
C TRP A 199 0.60 6.75 -1.91
N LYS A 200 0.93 6.27 -3.12
CA LYS A 200 0.05 5.44 -3.95
C LYS A 200 0.63 4.06 -4.13
N ALA A 201 -0.23 3.03 -4.11
CA ALA A 201 0.15 1.71 -4.59
C ALA A 201 0.16 1.74 -6.13
N MET A 202 1.35 1.53 -6.70
CA MET A 202 1.56 1.58 -8.15
C MET A 202 1.80 0.18 -8.73
N GLU A 203 2.95 -0.06 -9.31
CA GLU A 203 3.29 -1.34 -9.92
C GLU A 203 3.28 -2.47 -8.88
N GLY A 204 2.91 -3.68 -9.31
CA GLY A 204 2.98 -4.83 -8.41
C GLY A 204 2.12 -6.01 -8.81
N VAL A 205 2.06 -6.99 -7.92
CA VAL A 205 1.18 -8.14 -8.00
C VAL A 205 0.09 -7.99 -6.94
N PHE A 206 -1.06 -7.56 -7.38
CA PHE A 206 -2.23 -7.41 -6.50
C PHE A 206 -2.94 -8.76 -6.39
N ILE A 207 -3.17 -9.19 -5.17
CA ILE A 207 -3.90 -10.42 -4.91
C ILE A 207 -5.40 -10.13 -5.06
N LYS A 208 -6.08 -10.93 -5.88
CA LYS A 208 -7.52 -10.80 -6.08
C LYS A 208 -8.26 -10.97 -4.76
N THR A 209 -9.29 -10.16 -4.54
CA THR A 209 -10.18 -10.28 -3.39
C THR A 209 -10.82 -11.67 -3.37
N SER A 210 -10.65 -12.41 -2.28
CA SER A 210 -11.35 -13.67 -2.02
C SER A 210 -12.68 -13.34 -1.35
N LEU A 211 -13.69 -13.00 -2.12
CA LEU A 211 -15.08 -13.03 -1.69
C LEU A 211 -15.58 -14.47 -1.90
N GLU A 212 -15.15 -15.43 -1.12
CA GLU A 212 -15.90 -16.67 -0.99
C GLU A 212 -17.14 -16.38 -0.13
N PRO A 213 -18.37 -16.63 -0.64
CA PRO A 213 -19.52 -16.75 0.23
C PRO A 213 -19.21 -17.94 1.16
N GLN A 214 -19.21 -17.70 2.46
CA GLN A 214 -19.19 -18.79 3.44
C GLN A 214 -20.37 -19.71 3.09
N ARG A 215 -20.09 -20.85 2.49
CA ARG A 215 -21.05 -21.95 2.47
C ARG A 215 -21.22 -22.37 3.90
N HIS A 216 -22.35 -22.00 4.48
CA HIS A 216 -22.88 -22.72 5.61
C HIS A 216 -23.27 -24.10 5.09
N ASP A 217 -22.39 -25.08 5.25
CA ASP A 217 -22.76 -26.47 5.19
C ASP A 217 -23.56 -26.71 6.47
N GLU A 218 -24.89 -26.57 6.36
CA GLU A 218 -25.81 -27.11 7.39
C GLU A 218 -25.71 -28.64 7.33
N LEU A 219 -25.22 -29.23 8.41
CA LEU A 219 -25.34 -30.66 8.73
C LEU A 219 -26.66 -30.92 9.43
#